data_786e8ba75069e6a7e26b2df64217c25e
#
_entry.id   786e8ba75069e6a7e26b2df64217c25e
#
_cell.length_a   1.000
_cell.length_b   1.000
_cell.length_c   1.000
_cell.angle_alpha   90.00
_cell.angle_beta   90.00
_cell.angle_gamma   90.00
#
_symmetry.space_group_name_H-M   'P 1'
#
loop_
_entity.id
_entity.type
_entity.pdbx_description
1 polymer ?
#
loop_
_entity_poly.entity_id
_entity_poly.type
_entity_poly.pdbx_seq_one_letter_code
_entity_poly.pdbx_strand_id
1 'polypeptide(L)'
;MKVLVIGSVYPRFQEDAEVPWLRTSVAHLKQAGVEIQVLAPAYKGLKSHEIDGTRVNRFRYAPASWEILTHEEGAPSKMASRPWLQLLAIPYIISGFFKCLSICRKWKPDVIHAHWPFPHAYIALGASKLLRIPLVLNFHGAELLLIRKKKWVKPLLKFAIGQARAIFANSSFTAGKIKAIRNVDVEWSPYGTTLETKDERRKTKEGGSLPLASAACHPREGGDLPVSSATPSSGGTPQHPVDGKFKILFVGRHIERKGICYLIESAKLLPADKFEIRIVGVGDLTEKLKQQALQYPHVVFTGKLSPEDLAHEYRTANVFVLPAIVDHKGDTEGLGVVLIEAMELGLPVVASNVGGIPDVVVDGDSGMLVPEKDPEALANAFKRLASDRALVVSLLEGARRRIAECFEWNGIIKRQIEVYNKIINRRKGS
;
A
#
# COMPACT_ATOMS: atom_id res chain seq x y z
N MET A 1 13.38 -20.77 -8.38
CA MET A 1 13.63 -19.41 -8.93
C MET A 1 14.20 -18.55 -7.82
N LYS A 2 15.24 -17.74 -8.12
CA LYS A 2 15.92 -16.86 -7.16
C LYS A 2 15.62 -15.40 -7.48
N VAL A 3 15.11 -14.64 -6.52
CA VAL A 3 14.77 -13.21 -6.71
C VAL A 3 15.50 -12.34 -5.69
N LEU A 4 16.26 -11.36 -6.17
CA LEU A 4 16.85 -10.33 -5.33
C LEU A 4 15.90 -9.15 -5.24
N VAL A 5 15.29 -8.94 -4.08
CA VAL A 5 14.41 -7.79 -3.79
C VAL A 5 15.25 -6.63 -3.29
N ILE A 6 15.10 -5.44 -3.89
CA ILE A 6 15.79 -4.22 -3.46
C ILE A 6 14.76 -3.20 -2.99
N GLY A 7 14.95 -2.66 -1.80
CA GLY A 7 14.05 -1.65 -1.22
C GLY A 7 14.76 -0.58 -0.40
N SER A 8 14.11 0.57 -0.24
CA SER A 8 14.60 1.66 0.62
C SER A 8 14.49 1.32 2.10
N VAL A 9 13.55 0.45 2.44
CA VAL A 9 13.19 0.06 3.80
C VAL A 9 12.89 -1.42 3.82
N TYR A 10 13.31 -2.10 4.86
CA TYR A 10 12.91 -3.47 5.21
C TYR A 10 13.08 -3.64 6.72
N PRO A 11 12.24 -4.41 7.41
CA PRO A 11 12.27 -4.53 8.86
C PRO A 11 13.68 -4.68 9.45
N ARG A 12 13.92 -4.02 10.59
CA ARG A 12 15.21 -3.99 11.28
C ARG A 12 15.35 -5.12 12.29
N PHE A 13 14.21 -5.55 12.85
CA PHE A 13 14.06 -6.62 13.83
C PHE A 13 12.70 -7.27 13.66
N GLN A 14 12.42 -8.34 14.40
CA GLN A 14 11.23 -9.19 14.18
C GLN A 14 9.91 -8.44 14.37
N GLU A 15 9.84 -7.54 15.35
CA GLU A 15 8.63 -6.77 15.70
C GLU A 15 8.55 -5.41 14.96
N ASP A 16 9.47 -5.15 14.02
CA ASP A 16 9.46 -3.90 13.28
C ASP A 16 8.30 -3.86 12.28
N ALA A 17 7.36 -2.97 12.54
CA ALA A 17 6.17 -2.77 11.71
C ALA A 17 6.41 -1.88 10.49
N GLU A 18 7.67 -1.57 10.16
CA GLU A 18 7.95 -0.70 9.03
C GLU A 18 7.78 -1.44 7.70
N VAL A 19 6.95 -0.90 6.81
CA VAL A 19 6.62 -1.46 5.48
C VAL A 19 6.09 -2.91 5.56
N PRO A 20 5.03 -3.17 6.33
CA PRO A 20 4.55 -4.53 6.60
C PRO A 20 4.17 -5.27 5.31
N TRP A 21 3.59 -4.60 4.33
CA TRP A 21 3.20 -5.20 3.05
C TRP A 21 4.39 -5.79 2.26
N LEU A 22 5.60 -5.19 2.34
CA LEU A 22 6.77 -5.74 1.65
C LEU A 22 7.27 -7.01 2.34
N ARG A 23 7.26 -7.03 3.69
CA ARG A 23 7.56 -8.22 4.48
C ARG A 23 6.59 -9.35 4.16
N THR A 24 5.29 -9.05 4.14
CA THR A 24 4.24 -10.02 3.80
C THR A 24 4.38 -10.53 2.37
N SER A 25 4.62 -9.64 1.39
CA SER A 25 4.89 -10.04 0.00
C SER A 25 6.08 -10.99 -0.13
N VAL A 26 7.18 -10.71 0.55
CA VAL A 26 8.37 -11.59 0.58
C VAL A 26 8.04 -12.95 1.21
N ALA A 27 7.27 -12.98 2.30
CA ALA A 27 6.85 -14.21 2.95
C ALA A 27 6.00 -15.09 2.02
N HIS A 28 5.00 -14.53 1.34
CA HIS A 28 4.17 -15.25 0.39
C HIS A 28 4.93 -15.73 -0.85
N LEU A 29 5.87 -14.94 -1.39
CA LEU A 29 6.76 -15.38 -2.46
C LEU A 29 7.58 -16.62 -2.03
N LYS A 30 8.10 -16.63 -0.79
CA LYS A 30 8.82 -17.80 -0.25
C LYS A 30 7.91 -19.01 -0.09
N GLN A 31 6.69 -18.84 0.42
CA GLN A 31 5.70 -19.92 0.51
C GLN A 31 5.37 -20.52 -0.85
N ALA A 32 5.38 -19.69 -1.91
CA ALA A 32 5.22 -20.13 -3.30
C ALA A 32 6.50 -20.74 -3.92
N GLY A 33 7.52 -21.03 -3.13
CA GLY A 33 8.75 -21.72 -3.57
C GLY A 33 9.80 -20.81 -4.24
N VAL A 34 9.70 -19.49 -4.07
CA VAL A 34 10.72 -18.55 -4.56
C VAL A 34 11.82 -18.37 -3.51
N GLU A 35 13.07 -18.60 -3.88
CA GLU A 35 14.21 -18.25 -3.03
C GLU A 35 14.43 -16.73 -3.07
N ILE A 36 14.46 -16.07 -1.91
CA ILE A 36 14.57 -14.62 -1.82
C ILE A 36 15.73 -14.18 -0.95
N GLN A 37 16.45 -13.21 -1.42
CA GLN A 37 17.30 -12.34 -0.60
C GLN A 37 16.83 -10.89 -0.77
N VAL A 38 16.95 -10.12 0.31
CA VAL A 38 16.64 -8.70 0.32
C VAL A 38 17.93 -7.89 0.39
N LEU A 39 18.00 -6.81 -0.40
CA LEU A 39 19.04 -5.79 -0.31
C LEU A 39 18.38 -4.49 0.15
N ALA A 40 18.81 -3.97 1.29
CA ALA A 40 18.31 -2.72 1.86
C ALA A 40 19.47 -1.92 2.50
N PRO A 41 19.33 -0.60 2.66
CA PRO A 41 20.34 0.21 3.31
C PRO A 41 20.50 -0.17 4.79
N ALA A 42 21.68 0.05 5.34
CA ALA A 42 21.89 0.05 6.77
C ALA A 42 21.18 1.25 7.43
N TYR A 43 20.76 1.07 8.67
CA TYR A 43 20.19 2.12 9.52
C TYR A 43 20.92 2.11 10.86
N LYS A 44 21.51 3.23 11.25
CA LYS A 44 22.29 3.39 12.50
C LYS A 44 23.29 2.25 12.76
N GLY A 45 24.00 1.80 11.71
CA GLY A 45 25.01 0.76 11.80
C GLY A 45 24.50 -0.68 11.73
N LEU A 46 23.22 -0.88 11.47
CA LEU A 46 22.60 -2.21 11.38
C LEU A 46 23.32 -3.08 10.34
N LYS A 47 23.79 -4.26 10.79
CA LYS A 47 24.45 -5.25 9.93
C LYS A 47 23.44 -6.13 9.20
N SER A 48 23.93 -6.86 8.19
CA SER A 48 23.12 -7.91 7.52
C SER A 48 22.70 -8.97 8.52
N HIS A 49 21.44 -9.40 8.44
CA HIS A 49 20.79 -10.31 9.39
C HIS A 49 19.75 -11.17 8.67
N GLU A 50 18.97 -11.90 9.42
CA GLU A 50 17.87 -12.71 8.91
C GLU A 50 16.57 -12.35 9.61
N ILE A 51 15.48 -12.27 8.85
CA ILE A 51 14.10 -12.04 9.35
C ILE A 51 13.20 -13.05 8.64
N ASP A 52 12.40 -13.80 9.38
CA ASP A 52 11.46 -14.82 8.87
C ASP A 52 12.16 -15.81 7.90
N GLY A 53 13.39 -16.21 8.23
CA GLY A 53 14.21 -17.08 7.39
C GLY A 53 14.61 -16.41 6.05
N THR A 54 14.51 -15.08 5.94
CA THR A 54 14.93 -14.31 4.77
C THR A 54 16.23 -13.57 5.04
N ARG A 55 17.27 -13.81 4.23
CA ARG A 55 18.53 -13.09 4.32
C ARG A 55 18.36 -11.64 3.90
N VAL A 56 18.57 -10.70 4.84
CA VAL A 56 18.55 -9.25 4.62
C VAL A 56 19.99 -8.75 4.54
N ASN A 57 20.42 -8.39 3.33
CA ASN A 57 21.74 -7.83 3.08
C ASN A 57 21.67 -6.31 3.28
N ARG A 58 22.43 -5.78 4.24
CA ARG A 58 22.52 -4.34 4.49
C ARG A 58 23.78 -3.76 3.84
N PHE A 59 23.63 -2.64 3.11
CA PHE A 59 24.76 -1.89 2.59
C PHE A 59 24.99 -0.62 3.42
N ARG A 60 26.26 -0.41 3.80
CA ARG A 60 26.70 0.76 4.54
C ARG A 60 26.99 1.89 3.55
N TYR A 61 26.47 3.09 3.83
CA TYR A 61 26.65 4.24 2.93
C TYR A 61 27.21 5.49 3.66
N ALA A 62 27.41 5.38 4.96
CA ALA A 62 27.95 6.44 5.80
C ALA A 62 28.46 5.87 7.15
N PRO A 63 29.08 6.66 8.02
CA PRO A 63 29.24 6.33 9.43
C PRO A 63 27.90 5.97 10.07
N ALA A 64 27.89 5.07 11.04
CA ALA A 64 26.65 4.54 11.65
C ALA A 64 25.66 5.61 12.10
N SER A 65 26.14 6.68 12.72
CA SER A 65 25.31 7.81 13.19
C SER A 65 24.66 8.62 12.07
N TRP A 66 25.19 8.54 10.86
CA TRP A 66 24.68 9.25 9.68
C TRP A 66 23.77 8.37 8.79
N GLU A 67 23.70 7.07 9.04
CA GLU A 67 22.83 6.14 8.32
C GLU A 67 21.38 6.29 8.77
N ILE A 68 20.80 7.47 8.56
CA ILE A 68 19.44 7.85 8.96
C ILE A 68 18.55 8.28 7.79
N LEU A 69 19.04 8.13 6.53
CA LEU A 69 18.35 8.61 5.33
C LEU A 69 17.00 7.93 5.09
N THR A 70 16.90 6.65 5.43
CA THR A 70 15.70 5.82 5.25
C THR A 70 15.09 5.45 6.62
N HIS A 71 13.94 4.77 6.62
CA HIS A 71 13.19 4.40 7.81
C HIS A 71 12.49 5.57 8.52
N GLU A 72 11.52 5.28 9.38
CA GLU A 72 10.72 6.26 10.14
C GLU A 72 9.89 7.23 9.25
N GLU A 73 10.40 8.41 8.91
CA GLU A 73 9.66 9.42 8.14
C GLU A 73 9.85 9.32 6.61
N GLY A 74 10.75 8.46 6.16
CA GLY A 74 11.14 8.34 4.76
C GLY A 74 12.10 9.43 4.26
N ALA A 75 12.88 9.10 3.23
CA ALA A 75 13.97 9.94 2.73
C ALA A 75 13.53 11.35 2.26
N PRO A 76 12.40 11.56 1.54
CA PRO A 76 12.02 12.90 1.10
C PRO A 76 11.72 13.88 2.24
N SER A 77 11.09 13.42 3.32
CA SER A 77 10.78 14.22 4.50
C SER A 77 12.05 14.61 5.25
N LYS A 78 12.93 13.64 5.50
CA LYS A 78 14.21 13.85 6.17
C LYS A 78 15.14 14.78 5.40
N MET A 79 15.20 14.66 4.07
CA MET A 79 15.99 15.56 3.23
C MET A 79 15.44 17.00 3.22
N ALA A 80 14.14 17.17 3.44
CA ALA A 80 13.54 18.51 3.54
C ALA A 80 13.87 19.19 4.90
N SER A 81 13.78 18.41 5.99
CA SER A 81 14.12 18.91 7.34
C SER A 81 15.63 19.02 7.59
N ARG A 82 16.44 18.20 6.93
CA ARG A 82 17.91 18.15 7.07
C ARG A 82 18.60 18.12 5.70
N PRO A 83 18.82 19.29 5.05
CA PRO A 83 19.32 19.35 3.65
C PRO A 83 20.65 18.66 3.41
N TRP A 84 21.55 18.59 4.40
CA TRP A 84 22.84 17.91 4.30
C TRP A 84 22.73 16.41 3.98
N LEU A 85 21.60 15.77 4.34
CA LEU A 85 21.34 14.37 4.01
C LEU A 85 21.31 14.11 2.48
N GLN A 86 21.12 15.14 1.66
CA GLN A 86 21.19 15.01 0.21
C GLN A 86 22.59 14.59 -0.27
N LEU A 87 23.64 14.97 0.46
CA LEU A 87 25.01 14.56 0.16
C LEU A 87 25.22 13.05 0.28
N LEU A 88 24.41 12.38 1.09
CA LEU A 88 24.46 10.92 1.26
C LEU A 88 23.84 10.15 0.09
N ALA A 89 23.13 10.81 -0.83
CA ALA A 89 22.49 10.14 -1.96
C ALA A 89 23.51 9.47 -2.90
N ILE A 90 24.67 10.09 -3.13
CA ILE A 90 25.73 9.54 -3.99
C ILE A 90 26.36 8.30 -3.35
N PRO A 91 26.93 8.35 -2.13
CA PRO A 91 27.48 7.16 -1.50
C PRO A 91 26.44 6.06 -1.28
N TYR A 92 25.18 6.41 -1.06
CA TYR A 92 24.07 5.46 -0.99
C TYR A 92 23.93 4.64 -2.28
N ILE A 93 23.91 5.29 -3.44
CA ILE A 93 23.79 4.61 -4.74
C ILE A 93 25.05 3.78 -5.03
N ILE A 94 26.23 4.33 -4.82
CA ILE A 94 27.51 3.67 -5.11
C ILE A 94 27.68 2.41 -4.24
N SER A 95 27.52 2.52 -2.92
CA SER A 95 27.68 1.38 -2.02
C SER A 95 26.61 0.31 -2.25
N GLY A 96 25.35 0.75 -2.49
CA GLY A 96 24.27 -0.13 -2.88
C GLY A 96 24.56 -0.91 -4.16
N PHE A 97 25.09 -0.25 -5.18
CA PHE A 97 25.53 -0.87 -6.45
C PHE A 97 26.57 -1.95 -6.22
N PHE A 98 27.68 -1.66 -5.52
CA PHE A 98 28.72 -2.66 -5.28
C PHE A 98 28.22 -3.84 -4.45
N LYS A 99 27.36 -3.58 -3.46
CA LYS A 99 26.74 -4.65 -2.67
C LYS A 99 25.80 -5.50 -3.53
N CYS A 100 24.97 -4.89 -4.37
CA CYS A 100 24.09 -5.57 -5.32
C CYS A 100 24.92 -6.46 -6.27
N LEU A 101 25.95 -5.91 -6.88
CA LEU A 101 26.83 -6.64 -7.79
C LEU A 101 27.52 -7.84 -7.10
N SER A 102 27.99 -7.66 -5.86
CA SER A 102 28.59 -8.72 -5.06
C SER A 102 27.59 -9.87 -4.78
N ILE A 103 26.35 -9.53 -4.40
CA ILE A 103 25.30 -10.53 -4.17
C ILE A 103 24.97 -11.26 -5.48
N CYS A 104 24.77 -10.53 -6.57
CA CYS A 104 24.44 -11.11 -7.87
C CYS A 104 25.52 -12.05 -8.41
N ARG A 105 26.80 -11.73 -8.20
CA ARG A 105 27.93 -12.62 -8.59
C ARG A 105 27.96 -13.91 -7.76
N LYS A 106 27.72 -13.83 -6.44
CA LYS A 106 27.81 -14.96 -5.52
C LYS A 106 26.57 -15.84 -5.56
N TRP A 107 25.39 -15.24 -5.50
CA TRP A 107 24.12 -15.96 -5.35
C TRP A 107 23.38 -16.22 -6.66
N LYS A 108 23.73 -15.48 -7.73
CA LYS A 108 23.21 -15.63 -9.10
C LYS A 108 21.69 -15.63 -9.16
N PRO A 109 21.00 -14.53 -8.79
CA PRO A 109 19.54 -14.46 -8.88
C PRO A 109 19.08 -14.53 -10.34
N ASP A 110 17.88 -15.10 -10.55
CA ASP A 110 17.23 -15.14 -11.86
C ASP A 110 16.62 -13.78 -12.23
N VAL A 111 16.17 -13.01 -11.22
CA VAL A 111 15.53 -11.70 -11.36
C VAL A 111 16.04 -10.74 -10.28
N ILE A 112 16.21 -9.47 -10.63
CA ILE A 112 16.35 -8.36 -9.67
C ILE A 112 15.04 -7.57 -9.67
N HIS A 113 14.37 -7.48 -8.52
CA HIS A 113 13.12 -6.75 -8.35
C HIS A 113 13.34 -5.52 -7.46
N ALA A 114 13.36 -4.34 -8.06
CA ALA A 114 13.62 -3.08 -7.36
C ALA A 114 12.32 -2.33 -7.09
N HIS A 115 12.01 -2.16 -5.80
CA HIS A 115 10.93 -1.32 -5.31
C HIS A 115 11.42 0.14 -5.19
N TRP A 116 10.50 1.10 -5.38
CA TRP A 116 10.81 2.53 -5.45
C TRP A 116 11.95 2.81 -6.45
N PRO A 117 11.69 2.74 -7.76
CA PRO A 117 12.72 2.74 -8.80
C PRO A 117 13.74 3.86 -8.72
N PHE A 118 13.39 4.99 -8.14
CA PHE A 118 14.40 6.03 -7.86
C PHE A 118 14.70 6.08 -6.35
N PRO A 119 15.94 5.82 -5.93
CA PRO A 119 17.16 5.59 -6.75
C PRO A 119 17.49 4.10 -7.04
N HIS A 120 16.67 3.12 -6.60
CA HIS A 120 17.04 1.70 -6.54
C HIS A 120 17.24 1.05 -7.92
N ALA A 121 16.59 1.55 -8.98
CA ALA A 121 16.89 1.10 -10.34
C ALA A 121 18.38 1.27 -10.66
N TYR A 122 19.02 2.35 -10.20
CA TYR A 122 20.43 2.62 -10.45
C TYR A 122 21.36 1.72 -9.64
N ILE A 123 20.95 1.32 -8.45
CA ILE A 123 21.63 0.28 -7.65
C ILE A 123 21.61 -1.06 -8.39
N ALA A 124 20.49 -1.40 -9.02
CA ALA A 124 20.25 -2.67 -9.71
C ALA A 124 20.84 -2.73 -11.12
N LEU A 125 20.79 -1.61 -11.85
CA LEU A 125 21.01 -1.55 -13.31
C LEU A 125 22.38 -2.04 -13.75
N GLY A 126 23.42 -1.68 -13.01
CA GLY A 126 24.76 -2.12 -13.34
C GLY A 126 24.95 -3.64 -13.23
N ALA A 127 24.46 -4.23 -12.14
CA ALA A 127 24.48 -5.69 -11.95
C ALA A 127 23.58 -6.39 -12.99
N SER A 128 22.41 -5.85 -13.28
CA SER A 128 21.49 -6.34 -14.30
C SER A 128 22.15 -6.40 -15.68
N LYS A 129 22.83 -5.33 -16.11
CA LYS A 129 23.50 -5.28 -17.43
C LYS A 129 24.74 -6.16 -17.48
N LEU A 130 25.64 -6.05 -16.49
CA LEU A 130 26.92 -6.77 -16.47
C LEU A 130 26.71 -8.30 -16.40
N LEU A 131 25.70 -8.75 -15.65
CA LEU A 131 25.43 -10.17 -15.44
C LEU A 131 24.23 -10.67 -16.26
N ARG A 132 23.65 -9.82 -17.09
CA ARG A 132 22.47 -10.09 -17.92
C ARG A 132 21.27 -10.62 -17.12
N ILE A 133 21.09 -10.15 -15.87
CA ILE A 133 19.96 -10.51 -15.01
C ILE A 133 18.80 -9.57 -15.32
N PRO A 134 17.58 -10.07 -15.62
CA PRO A 134 16.43 -9.20 -15.87
C PRO A 134 16.09 -8.33 -14.67
N LEU A 135 15.81 -7.05 -14.95
CA LEU A 135 15.39 -6.05 -13.96
C LEU A 135 13.89 -5.84 -14.04
N VAL A 136 13.25 -5.93 -12.89
CA VAL A 136 11.84 -5.59 -12.68
C VAL A 136 11.77 -4.36 -11.78
N LEU A 137 10.91 -3.40 -12.13
CA LEU A 137 10.68 -2.18 -11.34
C LEU A 137 9.26 -2.19 -10.77
N ASN A 138 9.12 -1.88 -9.48
CA ASN A 138 7.82 -1.75 -8.84
C ASN A 138 7.63 -0.33 -8.30
N PHE A 139 6.61 0.36 -8.83
CA PHE A 139 6.26 1.74 -8.50
C PHE A 139 5.16 1.77 -7.43
N HIS A 140 5.34 2.68 -6.45
CA HIS A 140 4.44 2.86 -5.31
C HIS A 140 3.79 4.25 -5.26
N GLY A 141 4.11 5.12 -6.24
CA GLY A 141 3.56 6.47 -6.38
C GLY A 141 4.44 7.57 -5.78
N ALA A 142 5.08 7.35 -4.64
CA ALA A 142 5.90 8.37 -3.96
C ALA A 142 7.07 8.90 -4.81
N GLU A 143 7.71 8.03 -5.59
CA GLU A 143 8.80 8.39 -6.51
C GLU A 143 8.33 9.27 -7.68
N LEU A 144 7.08 9.15 -8.07
CA LEU A 144 6.49 9.96 -9.14
C LEU A 144 6.20 11.41 -8.67
N LEU A 145 5.91 11.58 -7.38
CA LEU A 145 5.79 12.91 -6.77
C LEU A 145 7.12 13.66 -6.75
N LEU A 146 8.24 12.93 -6.69
CA LEU A 146 9.56 13.53 -6.72
C LEU A 146 9.83 14.27 -8.04
N ILE A 147 9.27 13.80 -9.15
CA ILE A 147 9.39 14.46 -10.47
C ILE A 147 8.84 15.90 -10.43
N ARG A 148 7.74 16.13 -9.70
CA ARG A 148 7.13 17.47 -9.59
C ARG A 148 8.04 18.43 -8.83
N LYS A 149 8.72 17.94 -7.78
CA LYS A 149 9.65 18.74 -6.96
C LYS A 149 11.00 18.91 -7.65
N LYS A 150 11.46 17.91 -8.41
CA LYS A 150 12.81 17.86 -9.02
C LYS A 150 12.69 17.37 -10.47
N LYS A 151 12.49 18.31 -11.40
CA LYS A 151 12.27 18.01 -12.84
C LYS A 151 13.36 17.13 -13.47
N TRP A 152 14.60 17.23 -12.99
CA TRP A 152 15.73 16.41 -13.45
C TRP A 152 15.58 14.90 -13.15
N VAL A 153 14.69 14.51 -12.24
CA VAL A 153 14.40 13.10 -11.95
C VAL A 153 13.62 12.44 -13.10
N LYS A 154 12.83 13.22 -13.87
CA LYS A 154 12.00 12.67 -14.96
C LYS A 154 12.83 11.95 -16.04
N PRO A 155 13.90 12.52 -16.63
CA PRO A 155 14.74 11.82 -17.61
C PRO A 155 15.41 10.58 -17.03
N LEU A 156 15.82 10.62 -15.76
CA LEU A 156 16.38 9.45 -15.10
C LEU A 156 15.35 8.32 -15.00
N LEU A 157 14.15 8.61 -14.48
CA LEU A 157 13.08 7.60 -14.42
C LEU A 157 12.70 7.09 -15.81
N LYS A 158 12.60 7.97 -16.82
CA LYS A 158 12.34 7.57 -18.22
C LYS A 158 13.40 6.59 -18.74
N PHE A 159 14.66 6.83 -18.40
CA PHE A 159 15.76 5.92 -18.75
C PHE A 159 15.63 4.58 -18.01
N ALA A 160 15.45 4.61 -16.68
CA ALA A 160 15.30 3.40 -15.86
C ALA A 160 14.13 2.51 -16.31
N ILE A 161 12.97 3.12 -16.58
CA ILE A 161 11.79 2.45 -17.15
C ILE A 161 12.14 1.73 -18.45
N GLY A 162 12.92 2.36 -19.34
CA GLY A 162 13.35 1.76 -20.60
C GLY A 162 14.36 0.61 -20.47
N GLN A 163 14.95 0.42 -19.32
CA GLN A 163 15.89 -0.69 -19.06
C GLN A 163 15.23 -1.88 -18.36
N ALA A 164 14.02 -1.71 -17.84
CA ALA A 164 13.27 -2.77 -17.17
C ALA A 164 12.70 -3.79 -18.16
N ARG A 165 12.63 -5.04 -17.76
CA ARG A 165 11.97 -6.12 -18.51
C ARG A 165 10.50 -6.26 -18.16
N ALA A 166 10.11 -5.82 -16.97
CA ALA A 166 8.73 -5.68 -16.55
C ALA A 166 8.60 -4.53 -15.54
N ILE A 167 7.42 -3.94 -15.48
CA ILE A 167 7.12 -2.82 -14.60
C ILE A 167 5.81 -3.12 -13.89
N PHE A 168 5.84 -3.03 -12.57
CA PHE A 168 4.66 -3.12 -11.72
C PHE A 168 4.25 -1.74 -11.19
N ALA A 169 2.95 -1.57 -11.01
CA ALA A 169 2.36 -0.44 -10.30
C ALA A 169 1.30 -0.93 -9.30
N ASN A 170 1.22 -0.26 -8.17
CA ASN A 170 0.24 -0.59 -7.13
C ASN A 170 -1.19 -0.18 -7.47
N SER A 171 -1.39 0.71 -8.46
CA SER A 171 -2.70 1.20 -8.88
C SER A 171 -2.71 1.63 -10.35
N SER A 172 -3.90 1.72 -10.96
CA SER A 172 -4.10 2.27 -12.30
C SER A 172 -3.66 3.73 -12.38
N PHE A 173 -3.89 4.49 -11.31
CA PHE A 173 -3.44 5.87 -11.18
C PHE A 173 -1.90 5.98 -11.26
N THR A 174 -1.18 5.12 -10.55
CA THR A 174 0.28 5.02 -10.64
C THR A 174 0.72 4.59 -12.03
N ALA A 175 0.06 3.59 -12.62
CA ALA A 175 0.33 3.10 -13.98
C ALA A 175 0.13 4.20 -15.03
N GLY A 176 -0.94 4.99 -14.94
CA GLY A 176 -1.20 6.13 -15.83
C GLY A 176 -0.07 7.18 -15.78
N LYS A 177 0.44 7.48 -14.59
CA LYS A 177 1.59 8.39 -14.42
C LYS A 177 2.88 7.82 -15.03
N ILE A 178 3.11 6.51 -14.94
CA ILE A 178 4.27 5.85 -15.57
C ILE A 178 4.16 5.93 -17.09
N LYS A 179 2.98 5.58 -17.65
CA LYS A 179 2.71 5.67 -19.09
C LYS A 179 2.91 7.09 -19.64
N ALA A 180 2.59 8.13 -18.87
CA ALA A 180 2.83 9.54 -19.22
C ALA A 180 4.34 9.92 -19.25
N ILE A 181 5.22 9.16 -18.59
CA ILE A 181 6.68 9.35 -18.65
C ILE A 181 7.27 8.60 -19.84
N ARG A 182 6.83 7.37 -20.06
CA ARG A 182 7.21 6.49 -21.16
C ARG A 182 6.07 5.53 -21.44
N ASN A 183 5.63 5.45 -22.69
CA ASN A 183 4.61 4.49 -23.11
C ASN A 183 5.18 3.07 -23.02
N VAL A 184 4.73 2.32 -22.03
CA VAL A 184 5.16 0.95 -21.70
C VAL A 184 3.99 0.18 -21.07
N ASP A 185 4.04 -1.15 -21.19
CA ASP A 185 3.12 -2.01 -20.46
C ASP A 185 3.46 -1.97 -18.97
N VAL A 186 2.42 -1.85 -18.15
CA VAL A 186 2.53 -1.80 -16.69
C VAL A 186 1.59 -2.85 -16.13
N GLU A 187 2.16 -3.80 -15.40
CA GLU A 187 1.43 -4.86 -14.72
C GLU A 187 0.88 -4.34 -13.39
N TRP A 188 -0.34 -4.71 -13.07
CA TRP A 188 -0.94 -4.32 -11.80
C TRP A 188 -0.49 -5.25 -10.67
N SER A 189 0.08 -4.67 -9.64
CA SER A 189 0.53 -5.38 -8.44
C SER A 189 0.17 -4.56 -7.18
N PRO A 190 -1.09 -4.64 -6.74
CA PRO A 190 -1.55 -3.96 -5.53
C PRO A 190 -0.91 -4.56 -4.28
N TYR A 191 -1.14 -3.95 -3.14
CA TYR A 191 -0.87 -4.56 -1.85
C TYR A 191 -2.05 -5.45 -1.46
N GLY A 192 -1.75 -6.59 -0.88
CA GLY A 192 -2.73 -7.37 -0.15
C GLY A 192 -2.90 -6.82 1.27
N THR A 193 -3.83 -7.40 2.00
CA THR A 193 -4.04 -7.08 3.41
C THR A 193 -2.81 -7.47 4.26
N THR A 194 -2.58 -6.69 5.31
CA THR A 194 -1.56 -7.00 6.33
C THR A 194 -2.17 -7.56 7.61
N LEU A 195 -3.50 -7.66 7.67
CA LEU A 195 -4.22 -8.25 8.78
C LEU A 195 -4.15 -9.77 8.66
N GLU A 196 -3.53 -10.44 9.62
CA GLU A 196 -3.60 -11.88 9.73
C GLU A 196 -5.01 -12.28 10.18
N THR A 197 -5.80 -12.87 9.30
CA THR A 197 -7.08 -13.44 9.68
C THR A 197 -6.90 -14.67 10.59
N LYS A 198 -7.88 -14.95 11.46
CA LYS A 198 -7.83 -16.16 12.33
C LYS A 198 -7.69 -17.44 11.51
N ASP A 199 -8.22 -17.46 10.29
CA ASP A 199 -8.13 -18.62 9.39
C ASP A 199 -6.74 -18.79 8.79
N GLU A 200 -6.01 -17.70 8.48
CA GLU A 200 -4.61 -17.79 8.02
C GLU A 200 -3.68 -18.26 9.14
N ARG A 201 -3.88 -17.79 10.37
CA ARG A 201 -3.12 -18.31 11.56
C ARG A 201 -3.37 -19.80 11.80
N ARG A 202 -4.55 -20.31 11.48
CA ARG A 202 -4.89 -21.74 11.61
C ARG A 202 -4.25 -22.55 10.50
N LYS A 203 -4.31 -22.06 9.26
CA LYS A 203 -3.74 -22.73 8.07
C LYS A 203 -2.21 -22.74 8.06
N THR A 204 -1.54 -21.70 8.53
CA THR A 204 -0.07 -21.67 8.71
C THR A 204 0.42 -22.65 9.76
N LYS A 205 -0.40 -22.99 10.77
CA LYS A 205 -0.09 -24.01 11.78
C LYS A 205 -0.35 -25.44 11.28
N GLU A 206 -1.25 -25.65 10.32
CA GLU A 206 -1.71 -26.97 9.85
C GLU A 206 -1.07 -27.42 8.51
N GLY A 207 -0.17 -26.64 7.91
CA GLY A 207 0.61 -27.04 6.70
C GLY A 207 -0.23 -27.28 5.44
N GLY A 208 -1.47 -26.77 5.37
CA GLY A 208 -2.39 -26.97 4.25
C GLY A 208 -2.15 -26.05 3.06
N SER A 209 -1.99 -26.62 1.86
CA SER A 209 -2.00 -25.89 0.60
C SER A 209 -3.42 -25.51 0.17
N LEU A 210 -3.65 -24.24 -0.18
CA LEU A 210 -4.93 -23.71 -0.65
C LEU A 210 -5.10 -23.93 -2.17
N PRO A 211 -6.32 -24.21 -2.67
CA PRO A 211 -6.59 -24.28 -4.11
C PRO A 211 -6.50 -22.89 -4.75
N LEU A 212 -5.85 -22.84 -5.91
CA LEU A 212 -5.60 -21.64 -6.71
C LEU A 212 -6.86 -21.24 -7.47
N ALA A 213 -7.51 -20.16 -7.07
CA ALA A 213 -8.54 -19.51 -7.87
C ALA A 213 -7.91 -18.76 -9.05
N SER A 214 -8.38 -19.04 -10.28
CA SER A 214 -7.95 -18.37 -11.50
C SER A 214 -8.99 -17.36 -11.95
N ALA A 215 -8.79 -16.09 -11.64
CA ALA A 215 -9.51 -15.00 -12.30
C ALA A 215 -8.53 -13.87 -12.63
N ALA A 216 -8.54 -13.42 -13.88
CA ALA A 216 -7.73 -12.29 -14.32
C ALA A 216 -8.35 -11.00 -13.80
N CYS A 217 -7.74 -10.41 -12.75
CA CYS A 217 -8.13 -9.12 -12.23
C CYS A 217 -7.29 -8.03 -12.90
N HIS A 218 -7.90 -7.28 -13.83
CA HIS A 218 -7.34 -6.06 -14.38
C HIS A 218 -8.10 -4.85 -13.82
N PRO A 219 -7.46 -3.67 -13.66
CA PRO A 219 -8.18 -2.42 -13.39
C PRO A 219 -9.19 -2.21 -14.53
N ARG A 220 -10.46 -2.01 -14.20
CA ARG A 220 -11.52 -1.89 -15.22
C ARG A 220 -11.37 -0.61 -16.04
N GLU A 221 -11.24 -0.75 -17.35
CA GLU A 221 -11.82 0.17 -18.31
C GLU A 221 -13.25 -0.36 -18.57
N GLY A 222 -14.25 0.37 -18.13
CA GLY A 222 -15.68 0.10 -18.06
C GLY A 222 -16.21 -1.10 -18.87
N GLY A 223 -16.78 -2.08 -18.20
CA GLY A 223 -17.49 -3.21 -18.81
C GLY A 223 -17.96 -4.24 -17.79
N ASP A 224 -19.21 -4.70 -17.90
CA ASP A 224 -19.87 -5.65 -17.02
C ASP A 224 -19.26 -7.05 -17.04
N LEU A 225 -19.16 -7.69 -15.85
CA LEU A 225 -18.73 -9.08 -15.71
C LEU A 225 -19.90 -9.99 -15.30
N PRO A 226 -19.91 -11.27 -15.74
CA PRO A 226 -20.94 -12.24 -15.37
C PRO A 226 -20.77 -12.73 -13.92
N VAL A 227 -21.91 -12.92 -13.26
CA VAL A 227 -22.04 -13.36 -11.86
C VAL A 227 -21.72 -14.85 -11.74
N SER A 228 -20.73 -15.20 -10.94
CA SER A 228 -20.43 -16.58 -10.51
C SER A 228 -20.90 -16.80 -9.07
N SER A 229 -21.68 -17.84 -8.84
CA SER A 229 -22.25 -18.23 -7.56
C SER A 229 -21.23 -19.00 -6.71
N ALA A 230 -20.64 -18.35 -5.72
CA ALA A 230 -19.88 -19.01 -4.65
C ALA A 230 -20.59 -18.80 -3.31
N THR A 231 -20.81 -19.89 -2.57
CA THR A 231 -21.49 -19.94 -1.27
C THR A 231 -20.67 -19.25 -0.17
N PRO A 232 -21.27 -18.46 0.73
CA PRO A 232 -20.54 -17.67 1.71
C PRO A 232 -20.12 -18.47 2.94
N SER A 233 -18.87 -18.31 3.36
CA SER A 233 -18.41 -18.67 4.70
C SER A 233 -18.90 -17.61 5.70
N SER A 234 -19.36 -18.05 6.87
CA SER A 234 -19.98 -17.28 7.93
C SER A 234 -19.09 -16.15 8.50
N GLY A 235 -19.17 -14.97 7.92
CA GLY A 235 -18.70 -13.73 8.55
C GLY A 235 -19.87 -13.06 9.26
N GLY A 236 -19.66 -12.63 10.51
CA GLY A 236 -20.71 -12.05 11.36
C GLY A 236 -21.45 -10.89 10.70
N THR A 237 -22.75 -10.84 10.92
CA THR A 237 -23.61 -9.71 10.57
C THR A 237 -23.10 -8.42 11.23
N PRO A 238 -23.17 -7.25 10.55
CA PRO A 238 -22.84 -5.96 11.15
C PRO A 238 -23.62 -5.78 12.45
N GLN A 239 -22.94 -5.56 13.56
CA GLN A 239 -23.59 -5.33 14.85
C GLN A 239 -24.27 -3.97 14.80
N HIS A 240 -25.49 -3.88 15.33
CA HIS A 240 -26.15 -2.61 15.63
C HIS A 240 -25.24 -1.79 16.58
N PRO A 241 -25.35 -0.43 16.56
CA PRO A 241 -24.52 0.43 17.41
C PRO A 241 -24.53 -0.02 18.85
N VAL A 242 -23.36 -0.27 19.44
CA VAL A 242 -23.23 -0.72 20.84
C VAL A 242 -23.77 0.33 21.82
N ASP A 243 -23.77 1.63 21.42
CA ASP A 243 -24.25 2.77 22.22
C ASP A 243 -25.38 3.55 21.55
N GLY A 244 -26.07 2.96 20.60
CA GLY A 244 -27.20 3.60 19.89
C GLY A 244 -26.82 4.63 18.83
N LYS A 245 -25.55 5.04 18.69
CA LYS A 245 -25.07 5.97 17.65
C LYS A 245 -24.39 5.24 16.50
N PHE A 246 -24.58 5.76 15.27
CA PHE A 246 -23.87 5.28 14.07
C PHE A 246 -22.44 5.82 14.07
N LYS A 247 -21.47 4.90 14.23
CA LYS A 247 -20.03 5.24 14.36
C LYS A 247 -19.34 5.24 13.00
N ILE A 248 -18.75 6.39 12.65
CA ILE A 248 -17.97 6.63 11.44
C ILE A 248 -16.50 6.64 11.83
N LEU A 249 -15.71 5.72 11.29
CA LEU A 249 -14.29 5.54 11.63
C LEU A 249 -13.38 6.05 10.52
N PHE A 250 -12.43 6.91 10.88
CA PHE A 250 -11.27 7.25 10.08
C PHE A 250 -9.99 6.78 10.78
N VAL A 251 -9.08 6.15 10.02
CA VAL A 251 -7.76 5.76 10.53
C VAL A 251 -6.68 6.27 9.56
N GLY A 252 -5.72 7.04 10.08
CA GLY A 252 -4.62 7.50 9.25
C GLY A 252 -3.84 8.69 9.79
N ARG A 253 -2.77 9.07 9.06
CA ARG A 253 -2.01 10.28 9.40
C ARG A 253 -2.82 11.54 9.14
N HIS A 254 -2.75 12.50 10.04
CA HIS A 254 -3.42 13.80 9.92
C HIS A 254 -2.61 14.73 9.02
N ILE A 255 -2.72 14.50 7.70
CA ILE A 255 -2.07 15.28 6.64
C ILE A 255 -3.11 15.70 5.60
N GLU A 256 -2.83 16.76 4.83
CA GLU A 256 -3.79 17.43 3.95
C GLU A 256 -4.49 16.47 2.98
N ARG A 257 -3.73 15.62 2.26
CA ARG A 257 -4.31 14.71 1.26
C ARG A 257 -5.29 13.68 1.82
N LYS A 258 -5.36 13.49 3.14
CA LYS A 258 -6.33 12.60 3.79
C LYS A 258 -7.71 13.24 3.95
N GLY A 259 -7.85 14.55 3.71
CA GLY A 259 -9.13 15.24 3.61
C GLY A 259 -9.97 15.28 4.89
N ILE A 260 -9.35 15.07 6.07
CA ILE A 260 -10.05 14.99 7.36
C ILE A 260 -10.87 16.25 7.67
N CYS A 261 -10.46 17.41 7.16
CA CYS A 261 -11.21 18.67 7.33
C CYS A 261 -12.63 18.56 6.74
N TYR A 262 -12.80 17.92 5.58
CA TYR A 262 -14.11 17.73 4.96
C TYR A 262 -14.97 16.70 5.70
N LEU A 263 -14.34 15.69 6.33
CA LEU A 263 -15.04 14.80 7.24
C LEU A 263 -15.56 15.54 8.47
N ILE A 264 -14.77 16.44 9.06
CA ILE A 264 -15.21 17.28 10.17
C ILE A 264 -16.34 18.23 9.73
N GLU A 265 -16.23 18.83 8.54
CA GLU A 265 -17.29 19.68 7.99
C GLU A 265 -18.60 18.92 7.79
N SER A 266 -18.55 17.64 7.41
CA SER A 266 -19.75 16.82 7.27
C SER A 266 -20.50 16.63 8.59
N ALA A 267 -19.85 16.77 9.74
CA ALA A 267 -20.46 16.68 11.07
C ALA A 267 -21.56 17.71 11.28
N LYS A 268 -21.48 18.89 10.63
CA LYS A 268 -22.55 19.90 10.65
C LYS A 268 -23.90 19.35 10.16
N LEU A 269 -23.86 18.38 9.27
CA LEU A 269 -25.04 17.81 8.62
C LEU A 269 -25.53 16.50 9.28
N LEU A 270 -24.83 16.05 10.34
CA LEU A 270 -25.08 14.80 11.04
C LEU A 270 -25.58 15.10 12.45
N PRO A 271 -26.81 14.66 12.85
CA PRO A 271 -27.31 14.83 14.21
C PRO A 271 -26.41 14.18 15.26
N ALA A 272 -25.99 14.96 16.26
CA ALA A 272 -25.02 14.53 17.28
C ALA A 272 -25.56 13.43 18.23
N ASP A 273 -26.88 13.30 18.33
CA ASP A 273 -27.56 12.23 19.06
C ASP A 273 -27.55 10.89 18.32
N LYS A 274 -27.36 10.90 16.97
CA LYS A 274 -27.45 9.71 16.11
C LYS A 274 -26.11 9.29 15.53
N PHE A 275 -25.14 10.18 15.40
CA PHE A 275 -23.85 9.93 14.76
C PHE A 275 -22.67 10.25 15.66
N GLU A 276 -21.58 9.49 15.49
CA GLU A 276 -20.27 9.76 16.08
C GLU A 276 -19.18 9.59 15.04
N ILE A 277 -18.26 10.54 14.92
CA ILE A 277 -17.09 10.49 14.04
C ILE A 277 -15.87 10.26 14.89
N ARG A 278 -15.17 9.14 14.66
CA ARG A 278 -13.94 8.79 15.38
C ARG A 278 -12.73 8.91 14.46
N ILE A 279 -11.78 9.75 14.84
CA ILE A 279 -10.59 10.09 14.06
C ILE A 279 -9.37 9.54 14.80
N VAL A 280 -8.83 8.44 14.27
CA VAL A 280 -7.67 7.74 14.82
C VAL A 280 -6.41 8.14 14.06
N GLY A 281 -5.37 8.47 14.81
CA GLY A 281 -4.07 8.83 14.30
C GLY A 281 -3.56 10.19 14.77
N VAL A 282 -2.42 10.58 14.23
CA VAL A 282 -1.77 11.87 14.49
C VAL A 282 -1.04 12.34 13.23
N GLY A 283 -0.69 13.61 13.17
CA GLY A 283 0.09 14.20 12.09
C GLY A 283 0.19 15.72 12.21
N ASP A 284 0.81 16.36 11.22
CA ASP A 284 1.13 17.80 11.23
C ASP A 284 -0.13 18.68 11.37
N LEU A 285 -1.29 18.18 10.97
CA LEU A 285 -2.55 18.94 11.02
C LEU A 285 -3.40 18.63 12.25
N THR A 286 -2.95 17.79 13.19
CA THR A 286 -3.78 17.31 14.32
C THR A 286 -4.40 18.47 15.10
N GLU A 287 -3.61 19.44 15.54
CA GLU A 287 -4.12 20.53 16.36
C GLU A 287 -5.08 21.46 15.60
N LYS A 288 -4.77 21.74 14.31
CA LYS A 288 -5.67 22.51 13.44
C LYS A 288 -7.02 21.81 13.25
N LEU A 289 -7.02 20.49 13.07
CA LEU A 289 -8.24 19.70 12.90
C LEU A 289 -9.05 19.62 14.20
N LYS A 290 -8.41 19.51 15.37
CA LYS A 290 -9.09 19.59 16.67
C LYS A 290 -9.77 20.94 16.87
N GLN A 291 -9.09 22.04 16.52
CA GLN A 291 -9.70 23.38 16.59
C GLN A 291 -10.93 23.51 15.69
N GLN A 292 -10.89 22.97 14.46
CA GLN A 292 -12.04 22.92 13.56
C GLN A 292 -13.21 22.12 14.15
N ALA A 293 -12.92 21.06 14.90
CA ALA A 293 -13.92 20.17 15.47
C ALA A 293 -14.55 20.66 16.77
N LEU A 294 -14.04 21.71 17.41
CA LEU A 294 -14.54 22.21 18.73
C LEU A 294 -16.04 22.44 18.78
N GLN A 295 -16.65 22.84 17.66
CA GLN A 295 -18.09 23.08 17.57
C GLN A 295 -18.94 21.79 17.38
N TYR A 296 -18.29 20.63 17.18
CA TYR A 296 -18.95 19.36 16.92
C TYR A 296 -18.61 18.33 17.99
N PRO A 297 -19.38 18.24 19.10
CA PRO A 297 -19.06 17.38 20.25
C PRO A 297 -19.08 15.87 19.92
N HIS A 298 -19.66 15.47 18.79
CA HIS A 298 -19.69 14.09 18.30
C HIS A 298 -18.50 13.74 17.38
N VAL A 299 -17.51 14.63 17.26
CA VAL A 299 -16.24 14.35 16.58
C VAL A 299 -15.16 14.10 17.64
N VAL A 300 -14.67 12.87 17.70
CA VAL A 300 -13.74 12.40 18.72
C VAL A 300 -12.37 12.07 18.12
N PHE A 301 -11.32 12.68 18.67
CA PHE A 301 -9.93 12.35 18.32
C PHE A 301 -9.35 11.40 19.36
N THR A 302 -8.95 10.20 18.92
CA THR A 302 -8.39 9.19 19.83
C THR A 302 -6.86 9.25 19.97
N GLY A 303 -6.19 9.97 19.05
CA GLY A 303 -4.74 9.93 18.94
C GLY A 303 -4.24 8.59 18.32
N LYS A 304 -2.99 8.25 18.62
CA LYS A 304 -2.39 6.97 18.20
C LYS A 304 -2.84 5.88 19.18
N LEU A 305 -3.40 4.80 18.67
CA LEU A 305 -3.89 3.67 19.45
C LEU A 305 -2.90 2.49 19.45
N SER A 306 -3.04 1.61 20.44
CA SER A 306 -2.43 0.28 20.43
C SER A 306 -3.08 -0.59 19.34
N PRO A 307 -2.44 -1.69 18.90
CA PRO A 307 -3.06 -2.62 17.96
C PRO A 307 -4.41 -3.17 18.46
N GLU A 308 -4.52 -3.45 19.74
CA GLU A 308 -5.74 -3.98 20.39
C GLU A 308 -6.86 -2.94 20.38
N ASP A 309 -6.56 -1.68 20.74
CA ASP A 309 -7.52 -0.58 20.73
C ASP A 309 -7.95 -0.24 19.32
N LEU A 310 -7.02 -0.24 18.35
CA LEU A 310 -7.33 -0.04 16.96
C LEU A 310 -8.27 -1.13 16.41
N ALA A 311 -8.01 -2.40 16.77
CA ALA A 311 -8.89 -3.50 16.41
C ALA A 311 -10.28 -3.36 17.06
N HIS A 312 -10.37 -2.78 18.26
CA HIS A 312 -11.64 -2.46 18.90
C HIS A 312 -12.43 -1.39 18.12
N GLU A 313 -11.74 -0.31 17.67
CA GLU A 313 -12.37 0.74 16.86
C GLU A 313 -12.95 0.16 15.55
N TYR A 314 -12.20 -0.68 14.85
CA TYR A 314 -12.71 -1.34 13.64
C TYR A 314 -13.94 -2.23 13.93
N ARG A 315 -13.93 -3.00 15.04
CA ARG A 315 -15.06 -3.89 15.39
C ARG A 315 -16.31 -3.16 15.80
N THR A 316 -16.19 -1.97 16.36
CA THR A 316 -17.33 -1.19 16.88
C THR A 316 -17.84 -0.13 15.92
N ALA A 317 -17.12 0.14 14.85
CA ALA A 317 -17.54 1.05 13.80
C ALA A 317 -18.67 0.46 12.94
N ASN A 318 -19.51 1.34 12.37
CA ASN A 318 -20.56 0.99 11.42
C ASN A 318 -20.14 1.24 9.97
N VAL A 319 -19.19 2.18 9.75
CA VAL A 319 -18.63 2.51 8.43
C VAL A 319 -17.21 3.00 8.59
N PHE A 320 -16.34 2.63 7.66
CA PHE A 320 -15.02 3.21 7.50
C PHE A 320 -15.02 4.31 6.45
N VAL A 321 -14.31 5.42 6.68
CA VAL A 321 -14.25 6.52 5.73
C VAL A 321 -12.82 6.90 5.36
N LEU A 322 -12.56 7.11 4.05
CA LEU A 322 -11.33 7.69 3.54
C LEU A 322 -11.64 8.88 2.63
N PRO A 323 -11.81 10.10 3.18
CA PRO A 323 -12.20 11.30 2.44
C PRO A 323 -11.00 11.97 1.75
N ALA A 324 -10.14 11.18 1.12
CA ALA A 324 -8.90 11.64 0.52
C ALA A 324 -9.16 12.71 -0.56
N ILE A 325 -8.19 13.60 -0.74
CA ILE A 325 -8.25 14.68 -1.73
C ILE A 325 -6.97 14.74 -2.56
N VAL A 326 -7.00 15.43 -3.66
CA VAL A 326 -5.79 15.96 -4.27
C VAL A 326 -5.39 17.23 -3.51
N ASP A 327 -4.25 17.18 -2.81
CA ASP A 327 -3.75 18.31 -2.01
C ASP A 327 -3.18 19.45 -2.88
N HIS A 328 -2.80 20.57 -2.25
CA HIS A 328 -2.22 21.73 -2.95
C HIS A 328 -0.91 21.40 -3.69
N LYS A 329 -0.24 20.31 -3.34
CA LYS A 329 0.95 19.80 -4.04
C LYS A 329 0.59 18.81 -5.15
N GLY A 330 -0.72 18.51 -5.36
CA GLY A 330 -1.24 17.51 -6.29
C GLY A 330 -0.85 16.08 -5.92
N ASP A 331 -0.62 15.85 -4.63
CA ASP A 331 -0.52 14.51 -4.05
C ASP A 331 -1.89 14.01 -3.63
N THR A 332 -2.11 12.71 -3.72
CA THR A 332 -3.35 12.07 -3.31
C THR A 332 -3.09 10.63 -2.84
N GLU A 333 -4.15 9.89 -2.57
CA GLU A 333 -4.03 8.49 -2.16
C GLU A 333 -3.55 7.60 -3.32
N GLY A 334 -2.48 6.83 -3.08
CA GLY A 334 -1.90 5.96 -4.10
C GLY A 334 -2.68 4.67 -4.36
N LEU A 335 -3.31 4.10 -3.32
CA LEU A 335 -4.16 2.92 -3.39
C LEU A 335 -5.24 2.94 -2.31
N GLY A 336 -4.90 3.30 -1.04
CA GLY A 336 -5.84 3.25 0.08
C GLY A 336 -5.88 1.91 0.80
N VAL A 337 -4.73 1.39 1.23
CA VAL A 337 -4.62 0.09 1.93
C VAL A 337 -5.58 -0.04 3.11
N VAL A 338 -5.82 1.04 3.84
CA VAL A 338 -6.77 1.08 4.97
C VAL A 338 -8.22 0.75 4.56
N LEU A 339 -8.58 0.96 3.27
CA LEU A 339 -9.88 0.54 2.74
C LEU A 339 -9.93 -0.97 2.56
N ILE A 340 -8.83 -1.58 2.09
CA ILE A 340 -8.69 -3.03 1.96
C ILE A 340 -8.83 -3.67 3.35
N GLU A 341 -8.15 -3.12 4.36
CA GLU A 341 -8.23 -3.56 5.76
C GLU A 341 -9.66 -3.46 6.31
N ALA A 342 -10.34 -2.34 6.08
CA ALA A 342 -11.71 -2.14 6.52
C ALA A 342 -12.70 -3.12 5.86
N MET A 343 -12.59 -3.31 4.54
CA MET A 343 -13.43 -4.23 3.78
C MET A 343 -13.22 -5.68 4.24
N GLU A 344 -11.98 -6.08 4.54
CA GLU A 344 -11.66 -7.42 5.06
C GLU A 344 -12.24 -7.65 6.45
N LEU A 345 -12.23 -6.62 7.30
CA LEU A 345 -12.86 -6.66 8.61
C LEU A 345 -14.40 -6.62 8.56
N GLY A 346 -14.99 -6.56 7.37
CA GLY A 346 -16.44 -6.54 7.18
C GLY A 346 -17.08 -5.19 7.47
N LEU A 347 -16.35 -4.09 7.29
CA LEU A 347 -16.92 -2.74 7.37
C LEU A 347 -17.30 -2.24 5.98
N PRO A 348 -18.51 -1.69 5.80
CA PRO A 348 -18.82 -0.90 4.61
C PRO A 348 -17.90 0.31 4.54
N VAL A 349 -17.50 0.71 3.32
CA VAL A 349 -16.57 1.80 3.12
C VAL A 349 -17.19 2.94 2.33
N VAL A 350 -16.88 4.18 2.74
CA VAL A 350 -17.16 5.41 1.99
C VAL A 350 -15.80 6.06 1.69
N ALA A 351 -15.53 6.39 0.44
CA ALA A 351 -14.25 6.99 0.08
C ALA A 351 -14.40 8.03 -1.03
N SER A 352 -13.45 8.95 -1.13
CA SER A 352 -13.42 9.89 -2.24
C SER A 352 -12.97 9.23 -3.55
N ASN A 353 -13.59 9.61 -4.66
CA ASN A 353 -13.24 9.14 -6.00
C ASN A 353 -11.97 9.83 -6.52
N VAL A 354 -10.80 9.53 -5.93
CA VAL A 354 -9.51 10.13 -6.30
C VAL A 354 -8.37 9.12 -6.26
N GLY A 355 -7.35 9.39 -7.05
CA GLY A 355 -6.11 8.62 -7.04
C GLY A 355 -6.32 7.14 -7.39
N GLY A 356 -5.77 6.26 -6.55
CA GLY A 356 -5.92 4.80 -6.69
C GLY A 356 -7.10 4.22 -5.90
N ILE A 357 -7.94 5.03 -5.26
CA ILE A 357 -9.10 4.56 -4.49
C ILE A 357 -10.11 3.79 -5.37
N PRO A 358 -10.42 4.22 -6.61
CA PRO A 358 -11.33 3.47 -7.51
C PRO A 358 -10.81 2.07 -7.89
N ASP A 359 -9.51 1.80 -7.73
CA ASP A 359 -8.98 0.44 -7.93
C ASP A 359 -9.33 -0.49 -6.75
N VAL A 360 -9.64 0.07 -5.58
CA VAL A 360 -10.04 -0.69 -4.38
C VAL A 360 -11.55 -0.77 -4.28
N VAL A 361 -12.22 0.37 -4.35
CA VAL A 361 -13.67 0.49 -4.14
C VAL A 361 -14.36 0.68 -5.49
N VAL A 362 -15.32 -0.18 -5.80
CA VAL A 362 -16.23 -0.05 -6.94
C VAL A 362 -17.52 0.55 -6.40
N ASP A 363 -17.88 1.74 -6.92
CA ASP A 363 -19.05 2.47 -6.43
C ASP A 363 -20.35 1.68 -6.58
N GLY A 364 -21.15 1.64 -5.51
CA GLY A 364 -22.40 0.90 -5.45
C GLY A 364 -22.29 -0.63 -5.41
N ASP A 365 -21.09 -1.22 -5.58
CA ASP A 365 -20.84 -2.65 -5.49
C ASP A 365 -20.05 -3.02 -4.23
N SER A 366 -18.83 -2.50 -4.05
CA SER A 366 -17.97 -2.86 -2.91
C SER A 366 -17.80 -1.74 -1.88
N GLY A 367 -18.46 -0.61 -2.08
CA GLY A 367 -18.46 0.57 -1.22
C GLY A 367 -19.16 1.73 -1.92
N MET A 368 -19.06 2.91 -1.33
CA MET A 368 -19.59 4.15 -1.90
C MET A 368 -18.44 5.11 -2.23
N LEU A 369 -18.40 5.63 -3.45
CA LEU A 369 -17.50 6.68 -3.86
C LEU A 369 -18.23 8.04 -3.90
N VAL A 370 -17.61 9.05 -3.30
CA VAL A 370 -18.13 10.42 -3.28
C VAL A 370 -17.11 11.36 -3.94
N PRO A 371 -17.52 12.53 -4.45
CA PRO A 371 -16.58 13.55 -4.89
C PRO A 371 -15.62 13.95 -3.78
N GLU A 372 -14.38 14.30 -4.13
CA GLU A 372 -13.46 14.89 -3.17
C GLU A 372 -13.94 16.27 -2.71
N LYS A 373 -13.60 16.65 -1.47
CA LYS A 373 -13.93 17.98 -0.92
C LYS A 373 -15.43 18.28 -0.85
N ASP A 374 -16.25 17.25 -0.72
CA ASP A 374 -17.70 17.34 -0.65
C ASP A 374 -18.25 16.80 0.68
N PRO A 375 -18.37 17.66 1.72
CA PRO A 375 -18.92 17.26 3.02
C PRO A 375 -20.40 16.81 2.95
N GLU A 376 -21.19 17.34 2.00
CA GLU A 376 -22.59 16.98 1.84
C GLU A 376 -22.72 15.57 1.28
N ALA A 377 -21.93 15.22 0.26
CA ALA A 377 -21.91 13.87 -0.28
C ALA A 377 -21.47 12.84 0.79
N LEU A 378 -20.46 13.18 1.62
CA LEU A 378 -20.06 12.35 2.76
C LEU A 378 -21.24 12.13 3.74
N ALA A 379 -21.87 13.21 4.19
CA ALA A 379 -22.99 13.14 5.14
C ALA A 379 -24.16 12.33 4.57
N ASN A 380 -24.50 12.51 3.30
CA ASN A 380 -25.57 11.78 2.62
C ASN A 380 -25.24 10.28 2.50
N ALA A 381 -23.99 9.91 2.19
CA ALA A 381 -23.55 8.53 2.19
C ALA A 381 -23.70 7.87 3.58
N PHE A 382 -23.29 8.55 4.65
CA PHE A 382 -23.44 8.04 6.02
C PHE A 382 -24.91 7.87 6.42
N LYS A 383 -25.77 8.84 6.13
CA LYS A 383 -27.21 8.76 6.39
C LYS A 383 -27.86 7.59 5.64
N ARG A 384 -27.46 7.37 4.38
CA ARG A 384 -27.95 6.27 3.58
C ARG A 384 -27.55 4.92 4.16
N LEU A 385 -26.29 4.75 4.56
CA LEU A 385 -25.81 3.52 5.21
C LEU A 385 -26.47 3.29 6.58
N ALA A 386 -26.79 4.35 7.32
CA ALA A 386 -27.46 4.24 8.60
C ALA A 386 -28.93 3.80 8.47
N SER A 387 -29.59 4.11 7.35
CA SER A 387 -31.03 3.83 7.14
C SER A 387 -31.31 2.63 6.23
N ASP A 388 -30.36 2.20 5.40
CA ASP A 388 -30.55 1.16 4.38
C ASP A 388 -29.66 -0.06 4.67
N ARG A 389 -30.22 -1.01 5.45
CA ARG A 389 -29.55 -2.27 5.79
C ARG A 389 -29.32 -3.17 4.57
N ALA A 390 -30.23 -3.16 3.60
CA ALA A 390 -30.09 -3.99 2.40
C ALA A 390 -28.90 -3.52 1.57
N LEU A 391 -28.71 -2.21 1.42
CA LEU A 391 -27.53 -1.62 0.81
C LEU A 391 -26.25 -2.04 1.53
N VAL A 392 -26.22 -1.96 2.87
CA VAL A 392 -25.02 -2.36 3.65
C VAL A 392 -24.65 -3.82 3.37
N VAL A 393 -25.63 -4.74 3.37
CA VAL A 393 -25.39 -6.17 3.08
C VAL A 393 -24.84 -6.35 1.67
N SER A 394 -25.43 -5.72 0.66
CA SER A 394 -24.98 -5.78 -0.73
C SER A 394 -23.54 -5.28 -0.89
N LEU A 395 -23.20 -4.13 -0.29
CA LEU A 395 -21.84 -3.57 -0.34
C LEU A 395 -20.80 -4.48 0.33
N LEU A 396 -21.18 -5.14 1.44
CA LEU A 396 -20.28 -6.08 2.12
C LEU A 396 -20.04 -7.34 1.30
N GLU A 397 -21.02 -7.85 0.59
CA GLU A 397 -20.87 -8.98 -0.33
C GLU A 397 -19.97 -8.61 -1.50
N GLY A 398 -20.16 -7.43 -2.10
CA GLY A 398 -19.29 -6.90 -3.15
C GLY A 398 -17.87 -6.68 -2.67
N ALA A 399 -17.69 -6.14 -1.46
CA ALA A 399 -16.39 -5.95 -0.84
C ALA A 399 -15.63 -7.29 -0.66
N ARG A 400 -16.31 -8.34 -0.17
CA ARG A 400 -15.73 -9.69 -0.02
C ARG A 400 -15.27 -10.25 -1.38
N ARG A 401 -16.13 -10.16 -2.42
CA ARG A 401 -15.74 -10.58 -3.79
C ARG A 401 -14.51 -9.81 -4.26
N ARG A 402 -14.51 -8.49 -4.09
CA ARG A 402 -13.40 -7.62 -4.51
C ARG A 402 -12.09 -7.97 -3.82
N ILE A 403 -12.11 -8.23 -2.50
CA ILE A 403 -10.93 -8.67 -1.74
C ILE A 403 -10.43 -10.01 -2.27
N ALA A 404 -11.29 -11.02 -2.38
CA ALA A 404 -10.92 -12.35 -2.83
C ALA A 404 -10.30 -12.36 -4.25
N GLU A 405 -10.88 -11.59 -5.16
CA GLU A 405 -10.41 -11.54 -6.55
C GLU A 405 -9.11 -10.76 -6.74
N CYS A 406 -8.95 -9.64 -6.01
CA CYS A 406 -7.94 -8.65 -6.36
C CYS A 406 -6.84 -8.47 -5.31
N PHE A 407 -7.17 -8.65 -4.03
CA PHE A 407 -6.30 -8.25 -2.91
C PHE A 407 -5.83 -9.41 -2.03
N GLU A 408 -6.23 -10.65 -2.33
CA GLU A 408 -5.61 -11.81 -1.70
C GLU A 408 -4.16 -11.99 -2.16
N TRP A 409 -3.26 -12.19 -1.20
CA TRP A 409 -1.83 -12.34 -1.46
C TRP A 409 -1.53 -13.46 -2.44
N ASN A 410 -2.20 -14.60 -2.35
CA ASN A 410 -1.97 -15.74 -3.25
C ASN A 410 -2.19 -15.36 -4.73
N GLY A 411 -3.27 -14.61 -5.02
CA GLY A 411 -3.55 -14.10 -6.37
C GLY A 411 -2.52 -13.09 -6.84
N ILE A 412 -2.10 -12.15 -5.96
CA ILE A 412 -1.08 -11.15 -6.26
C ILE A 412 0.26 -11.82 -6.56
N ILE A 413 0.69 -12.75 -5.73
CA ILE A 413 1.97 -13.45 -5.85
C ILE A 413 2.00 -14.34 -7.09
N LYS A 414 0.89 -15.03 -7.41
CA LYS A 414 0.77 -15.82 -8.64
C LYS A 414 1.04 -14.95 -9.87
N ARG A 415 0.38 -13.80 -9.98
CA ARG A 415 0.61 -12.84 -11.09
C ARG A 415 2.06 -12.37 -11.16
N GLN A 416 2.69 -12.06 -10.02
CA GLN A 416 4.11 -11.67 -9.99
C GLN A 416 5.02 -12.80 -10.49
N ILE A 417 4.80 -14.05 -10.06
CA ILE A 417 5.57 -15.22 -10.48
C ILE A 417 5.38 -15.50 -11.97
N GLU A 418 4.18 -15.34 -12.51
CA GLU A 418 3.91 -15.49 -13.95
C GLU A 418 4.74 -14.49 -14.77
N VAL A 419 4.80 -13.22 -14.34
CA VAL A 419 5.64 -12.19 -14.96
C VAL A 419 7.12 -12.56 -14.87
N TYR A 420 7.60 -13.01 -13.71
CA TYR A 420 9.01 -13.45 -13.57
C TYR A 420 9.33 -14.62 -14.52
N ASN A 421 8.48 -15.63 -14.59
CA ASN A 421 8.67 -16.77 -15.48
C ASN A 421 8.70 -16.33 -16.95
N LYS A 422 7.79 -15.44 -17.37
CA LYS A 422 7.74 -14.88 -18.73
C LYS A 422 9.04 -14.19 -19.13
N ILE A 423 9.62 -13.37 -18.24
CA ILE A 423 10.86 -12.64 -18.52
C ILE A 423 12.11 -13.54 -18.46
N ILE A 424 12.12 -14.57 -17.59
CA ILE A 424 13.22 -15.54 -17.51
C ILE A 424 13.25 -16.41 -18.76
N ASN A 425 12.09 -16.90 -19.22
CA ASN A 425 12.00 -17.75 -20.42
C ASN A 425 12.39 -16.99 -21.69
N ARG A 426 12.00 -15.72 -21.83
CA ARG A 426 12.46 -14.87 -22.94
C ARG A 426 13.98 -14.69 -22.97
N ARG A 427 14.67 -14.73 -21.82
CA ARG A 427 16.12 -14.68 -21.75
C ARG A 427 16.79 -15.96 -22.20
N LYS A 428 16.17 -17.13 -21.97
CA LYS A 428 16.75 -18.44 -22.35
C LYS A 428 16.61 -18.73 -23.85
N GLY A 429 15.66 -18.06 -24.53
CA GLY A 429 15.39 -18.22 -25.96
C GLY A 429 16.07 -17.17 -26.86
N SER A 430 16.77 -16.21 -26.29
CA SER A 430 17.63 -15.21 -26.97
C SER A 430 19.09 -15.41 -26.62
#